data_66ed0c3031796907fc39099b9f47d71b
#
_entry.id   66ed0c3031796907fc39099b9f47d71b
#
_cell.length_a   1.000
_cell.length_b   1.000
_cell.length_c   1.000
_cell.angle_alpha   90.00
_cell.angle_beta   90.00
_cell.angle_gamma   90.00
#
_symmetry.space_group_name_H-M   'P 1'
#
loop_
_entity.id
_entity.type
_entity.pdbx_description
1 polymer ?
#
loop_
_entity_poly.entity_id
_entity_poly.type
_entity_poly.pdbx_seq_one_letter_code
_entity_poly.pdbx_strand_id
1 'polypeptide(L)'
;SMETKNYFFHLTSDPKINPSAAMMSIFAASEALKQGHSVTYFAAGDGTRILLKEVIENLHTVTPHGGGTSKISEAAKNSLLEFSKNGGIIHVSEGSIATYGVNQDNYKEHLIDVSKIFWSYPKQLIEESSKADIVFSY
;
A
#
# COMPACT_ATOMS: atom_id res chain seq x y z
N SER A 1 -28.23 -0.94 -3.15
CA SER A 1 -26.83 -1.34 -3.04
C SER A 1 -26.01 -0.77 -4.18
N MET A 2 -24.78 -0.45 -3.90
CA MET A 2 -23.88 0.06 -4.93
C MET A 2 -23.39 -1.05 -5.85
N GLU A 3 -23.25 -0.70 -7.13
CA GLU A 3 -22.63 -1.58 -8.09
C GLU A 3 -21.18 -1.86 -7.70
N THR A 4 -20.74 -3.11 -7.78
CA THR A 4 -19.37 -3.50 -7.54
C THR A 4 -18.46 -2.95 -8.64
N LYS A 5 -17.41 -2.27 -8.25
CA LYS A 5 -16.42 -1.68 -9.16
C LYS A 5 -15.04 -2.23 -8.88
N ASN A 6 -14.14 -2.03 -9.82
CA ASN A 6 -12.73 -2.34 -9.68
C ASN A 6 -11.97 -1.04 -9.37
N TYR A 7 -11.37 -0.98 -8.20
CA TYR A 7 -10.55 0.16 -7.76
C TYR A 7 -9.08 -0.18 -7.88
N PHE A 8 -8.30 0.79 -8.33
CA PHE A 8 -6.85 0.66 -8.39
C PHE A 8 -6.22 1.85 -7.66
N PHE A 9 -5.42 1.54 -6.63
CA PHE A 9 -4.72 2.53 -5.83
C PHE A 9 -3.22 2.42 -6.11
N HIS A 10 -2.61 3.51 -6.53
CA HIS A 10 -1.20 3.57 -6.88
C HIS A 10 -0.47 4.49 -5.92
N LEU A 11 0.47 3.97 -5.15
CA LEU A 11 1.31 4.76 -4.25
C LEU A 11 2.73 4.84 -4.81
N THR A 12 3.17 6.07 -5.15
CA THR A 12 4.55 6.33 -5.59
C THR A 12 5.29 7.25 -4.64
N SER A 13 4.58 7.99 -3.81
CA SER A 13 5.18 8.91 -2.84
C SER A 13 5.92 8.17 -1.73
N ASP A 14 7.06 8.70 -1.32
CA ASP A 14 7.82 8.16 -0.20
C ASP A 14 7.05 8.42 1.11
N PRO A 15 6.67 7.37 1.84
CA PRO A 15 5.93 7.53 3.10
C PRO A 15 6.70 8.29 4.17
N LYS A 16 8.02 8.34 4.09
CA LYS A 16 8.85 9.10 5.03
C LYS A 16 8.81 10.60 4.74
N ILE A 17 8.55 10.98 3.49
CA ILE A 17 8.49 12.37 3.06
C ILE A 17 7.05 12.86 3.01
N ASN A 18 6.14 12.01 2.53
CA ASN A 18 4.72 12.33 2.43
C ASN A 18 3.88 11.25 3.12
N PRO A 19 3.88 11.22 4.45
CA PRO A 19 3.11 10.21 5.19
C PRO A 19 1.62 10.31 4.96
N SER A 20 1.09 11.51 4.70
CA SER A 20 -0.34 11.69 4.45
C SER A 20 -0.81 10.97 3.19
N ALA A 21 -0.01 11.01 2.12
CA ALA A 21 -0.34 10.29 0.89
C ALA A 21 -0.40 8.78 1.13
N ALA A 22 0.58 8.25 1.87
CA ALA A 22 0.61 6.84 2.23
C ALA A 22 -0.61 6.44 3.07
N MET A 23 -0.93 7.21 4.09
CA MET A 23 -2.09 6.96 4.95
C MET A 23 -3.40 6.99 4.16
N MET A 24 -3.59 8.01 3.32
CA MET A 24 -4.79 8.11 2.51
C MET A 24 -4.94 6.94 1.55
N SER A 25 -3.84 6.50 0.92
CA SER A 25 -3.89 5.37 0.01
C SER A 25 -4.35 4.09 0.71
N ILE A 26 -3.85 3.85 1.93
CA ILE A 26 -4.20 2.66 2.72
C ILE A 26 -5.66 2.72 3.18
N PHE A 27 -6.06 3.84 3.79
CA PHE A 27 -7.40 3.94 4.35
C PHE A 27 -8.48 3.98 3.26
N ALA A 28 -8.21 4.62 2.13
CA ALA A 28 -9.16 4.63 1.01
C ALA A 28 -9.28 3.24 0.36
N ALA A 29 -8.16 2.55 0.17
CA ALA A 29 -8.20 1.18 -0.36
C ALA A 29 -8.96 0.24 0.58
N SER A 30 -8.70 0.36 1.88
CA SER A 30 -9.38 -0.43 2.90
C SER A 30 -10.90 -0.15 2.89
N GLU A 31 -11.30 1.12 2.77
CA GLU A 31 -12.70 1.49 2.73
C GLU A 31 -13.39 0.96 1.47
N ALA A 32 -12.74 1.06 0.31
CA ALA A 32 -13.29 0.51 -0.93
C ALA A 32 -13.54 -1.00 -0.81
N LEU A 33 -12.60 -1.73 -0.21
CA LEU A 33 -12.76 -3.17 0.00
C LEU A 33 -13.92 -3.46 0.94
N LYS A 34 -14.05 -2.72 2.05
CA LYS A 34 -15.15 -2.88 3.01
C LYS A 34 -16.52 -2.61 2.38
N GLN A 35 -16.58 -1.73 1.40
CA GLN A 35 -17.81 -1.45 0.66
C GLN A 35 -18.14 -2.52 -0.40
N GLY A 36 -17.32 -3.56 -0.50
CA GLY A 36 -17.60 -4.70 -1.38
C GLY A 36 -17.01 -4.62 -2.77
N HIS A 37 -16.11 -3.66 -3.01
CA HIS A 37 -15.46 -3.52 -4.32
C HIS A 37 -14.25 -4.42 -4.44
N SER A 38 -13.84 -4.71 -5.68
CA SER A 38 -12.56 -5.34 -5.97
C SER A 38 -11.48 -4.26 -5.91
N VAL A 39 -10.41 -4.50 -5.18
CA VAL A 39 -9.40 -3.46 -4.95
C VAL A 39 -7.99 -4.01 -5.13
N THR A 40 -7.22 -3.31 -5.96
CA THR A 40 -5.80 -3.54 -6.16
C THR A 40 -5.02 -2.35 -5.59
N TYR A 41 -3.99 -2.66 -4.82
CA TYR A 41 -3.06 -1.68 -4.25
C TYR A 41 -1.68 -1.94 -4.84
N PHE A 42 -1.14 -0.97 -5.56
CA PHE A 42 0.13 -1.09 -6.26
C PHE A 42 1.15 -0.09 -5.70
N ALA A 43 2.15 -0.59 -5.00
CA ALA A 43 3.25 0.22 -4.47
C ALA A 43 4.41 0.23 -5.45
N ALA A 44 4.83 1.41 -5.87
CA ALA A 44 5.90 1.59 -6.86
C ALA A 44 6.82 2.74 -6.45
N GLY A 45 8.03 2.77 -7.03
CA GLY A 45 9.01 3.80 -6.71
C GLY A 45 9.29 3.84 -5.21
N ASP A 46 9.41 5.03 -4.67
CA ASP A 46 9.64 5.21 -3.23
C ASP A 46 8.42 4.83 -2.39
N GLY A 47 7.25 4.71 -3.01
CA GLY A 47 6.04 4.23 -2.36
C GLY A 47 6.12 2.78 -1.89
N THR A 48 7.03 1.99 -2.46
CA THR A 48 7.26 0.60 -2.01
C THR A 48 7.70 0.53 -0.56
N ARG A 49 8.28 1.60 -0.03
CA ARG A 49 8.72 1.68 1.37
C ARG A 49 7.58 1.52 2.37
N ILE A 50 6.33 1.73 1.94
CA ILE A 50 5.18 1.53 2.83
C ILE A 50 5.06 0.08 3.32
N LEU A 51 5.62 -0.86 2.58
CA LEU A 51 5.59 -2.28 2.96
C LEU A 51 6.70 -2.65 3.93
N LEU A 52 7.72 -1.80 4.10
CA LEU A 52 8.80 -2.05 5.04
C LEU A 52 8.29 -1.92 6.48
N LYS A 53 8.56 -2.92 7.32
CA LYS A 53 8.20 -2.91 8.74
C LYS A 53 8.67 -1.62 9.42
N GLU A 54 9.95 -1.29 9.21
CA GLU A 54 10.58 -0.11 9.84
C GLU A 54 9.95 1.21 9.41
N VAL A 55 9.32 1.26 8.23
CA VAL A 55 8.69 2.48 7.73
C VAL A 55 7.26 2.60 8.23
N ILE A 56 6.43 1.58 7.99
CA ILE A 56 5.02 1.65 8.37
C ILE A 56 4.83 1.68 9.89
N GLU A 57 5.69 0.99 10.64
CA GLU A 57 5.61 0.99 12.10
C GLU A 57 6.06 2.31 12.73
N ASN A 58 6.74 3.16 11.96
CA ASN A 58 7.20 4.48 12.37
C ASN A 58 6.55 5.61 11.57
N LEU A 59 5.47 5.30 10.87
CA LEU A 59 4.75 6.28 10.06
C LEU A 59 4.21 7.40 10.96
N HIS A 60 4.47 8.65 10.59
CA HIS A 60 4.09 9.80 11.41
C HIS A 60 3.83 11.03 10.55
N THR A 61 3.07 11.97 11.09
CA THR A 61 2.88 13.27 10.47
C THR A 61 4.15 14.12 10.65
N VAL A 62 4.34 15.08 9.77
CA VAL A 62 5.52 15.94 9.80
C VAL A 62 5.49 16.99 10.91
N THR A 63 4.36 17.17 11.58
CA THR A 63 4.25 18.16 12.65
C THR A 63 4.42 17.52 14.01
N PRO A 64 5.23 18.13 14.91
CA PRO A 64 5.41 17.61 16.27
C PRO A 64 4.14 17.63 17.12
N HIS A 65 3.14 18.37 16.71
CA HIS A 65 1.86 18.47 17.42
C HIS A 65 0.82 17.45 16.93
N GLY A 66 1.19 16.61 15.99
CA GLY A 66 0.29 15.64 15.41
C GLY A 66 -0.18 14.53 16.34
N GLY A 67 0.27 14.49 17.56
CA GLY A 67 -0.14 13.57 18.62
C GLY A 67 -0.51 12.16 18.16
N GLY A 68 -0.14 11.13 18.89
CA GLY A 68 -0.60 9.80 18.57
C GLY A 68 0.05 9.16 17.33
N THR A 69 1.30 9.51 17.03
CA THR A 69 2.08 8.91 15.95
C THR A 69 1.98 7.38 15.94
N SER A 70 2.15 6.75 17.11
CA SER A 70 2.08 5.29 17.24
C SER A 70 0.70 4.75 16.88
N LYS A 71 -0.37 5.47 17.20
CA LYS A 71 -1.74 5.06 16.86
C LYS A 71 -1.99 5.13 15.36
N ILE A 72 -1.47 6.15 14.68
CA ILE A 72 -1.61 6.30 13.24
C ILE A 72 -0.83 5.19 12.51
N SER A 73 0.41 4.94 12.91
CA SER A 73 1.22 3.88 12.29
C SER A 73 0.61 2.50 12.52
N GLU A 74 0.13 2.25 13.73
CA GLU A 74 -0.53 1.01 14.07
C GLU A 74 -1.81 0.82 13.26
N ALA A 75 -2.64 1.86 13.15
CA ALA A 75 -3.86 1.85 12.35
C ALA A 75 -3.56 1.58 10.87
N ALA A 76 -2.55 2.24 10.31
CA ALA A 76 -2.16 2.05 8.92
C ALA A 76 -1.68 0.63 8.67
N LYS A 77 -0.81 0.11 9.53
CA LYS A 77 -0.30 -1.26 9.44
C LYS A 77 -1.44 -2.27 9.53
N ASN A 78 -2.30 -2.14 10.54
CA ASN A 78 -3.42 -3.04 10.74
C ASN A 78 -4.40 -3.00 9.57
N SER A 79 -4.70 -1.82 9.03
CA SER A 79 -5.57 -1.67 7.88
C SER A 79 -5.01 -2.38 6.65
N LEU A 80 -3.70 -2.26 6.41
CA LEU A 80 -3.08 -2.91 5.26
C LEU A 80 -3.04 -4.43 5.42
N LEU A 81 -2.76 -4.93 6.63
CA LEU A 81 -2.81 -6.36 6.93
C LEU A 81 -4.23 -6.92 6.74
N GLU A 82 -5.25 -6.25 7.28
CA GLU A 82 -6.63 -6.64 7.12
C GLU A 82 -7.09 -6.57 5.65
N PHE A 83 -6.67 -5.54 4.94
CA PHE A 83 -6.93 -5.40 3.50
C PHE A 83 -6.44 -6.65 2.74
N SER A 84 -5.20 -7.05 2.99
CA SER A 84 -4.62 -8.23 2.36
C SER A 84 -5.36 -9.50 2.75
N LYS A 85 -5.66 -9.67 4.03
CA LYS A 85 -6.34 -10.85 4.57
C LYS A 85 -7.75 -11.01 4.00
N ASN A 86 -8.43 -9.90 3.73
CA ASN A 86 -9.83 -9.90 3.29
C ASN A 86 -10.00 -9.83 1.78
N GLY A 87 -8.94 -10.11 1.02
CA GLY A 87 -9.03 -10.25 -0.44
C GLY A 87 -8.54 -9.06 -1.25
N GLY A 88 -8.03 -8.03 -0.60
CA GLY A 88 -7.34 -6.94 -1.31
C GLY A 88 -6.06 -7.46 -1.96
N ILE A 89 -5.77 -7.00 -3.15
CA ILE A 89 -4.62 -7.45 -3.94
C ILE A 89 -3.49 -6.44 -3.80
N ILE A 90 -2.32 -6.89 -3.38
CA ILE A 90 -1.14 -6.03 -3.22
C ILE A 90 -0.08 -6.40 -4.25
N HIS A 91 0.33 -5.41 -5.02
CA HIS A 91 1.49 -5.48 -5.91
C HIS A 91 2.61 -4.63 -5.36
N VAL A 92 3.85 -5.09 -5.53
CA VAL A 92 5.05 -4.31 -5.26
C VAL A 92 5.90 -4.27 -6.52
N SER A 93 6.36 -3.07 -6.90
CA SER A 93 7.33 -2.95 -7.98
C SER A 93 8.64 -3.61 -7.55
N GLU A 94 8.99 -4.70 -8.21
CA GLU A 94 10.16 -5.50 -7.85
C GLU A 94 11.46 -4.69 -8.00
N GLY A 95 11.59 -3.95 -9.09
CA GLY A 95 12.75 -3.10 -9.32
C GLY A 95 12.85 -1.96 -8.29
N SER A 96 11.74 -1.36 -7.92
CA SER A 96 11.72 -0.26 -6.94
C SER A 96 12.12 -0.74 -5.55
N ILE A 97 11.53 -1.84 -5.06
CA ILE A 97 11.85 -2.32 -3.71
C ILE A 97 13.28 -2.85 -3.63
N ALA A 98 13.83 -3.33 -4.75
CA ALA A 98 15.22 -3.76 -4.82
C ALA A 98 16.19 -2.63 -4.49
N THR A 99 15.84 -1.37 -4.80
CA THR A 99 16.68 -0.23 -4.46
C THR A 99 16.81 -0.02 -2.96
N TYR A 100 15.91 -0.62 -2.17
CA TYR A 100 15.93 -0.63 -0.71
C TYR A 100 16.45 -1.95 -0.14
N GLY A 101 17.08 -2.78 -0.98
CA GLY A 101 17.72 -4.01 -0.53
C GLY A 101 16.77 -5.19 -0.32
N VAL A 102 15.53 -5.11 -0.80
CA VAL A 102 14.54 -6.17 -0.60
C VAL A 102 14.23 -6.89 -1.91
N ASN A 103 14.16 -8.21 -1.83
CA ASN A 103 13.87 -9.10 -2.95
C ASN A 103 13.05 -10.31 -2.50
N GLN A 104 12.74 -11.21 -3.41
CA GLN A 104 11.93 -12.40 -3.10
C GLN A 104 12.60 -13.37 -2.14
N ASP A 105 13.93 -13.31 -1.98
CA ASP A 105 14.65 -14.22 -1.08
C ASP A 105 14.67 -13.71 0.37
N ASN A 106 14.70 -12.39 0.58
CA ASN A 106 14.83 -11.80 1.92
C ASN A 106 13.62 -11.03 2.42
N TYR A 107 12.55 -10.92 1.64
CA TYR A 107 11.43 -10.01 1.96
C TYR A 107 10.74 -10.31 3.29
N LYS A 108 10.71 -11.56 3.73
CA LYS A 108 10.04 -11.94 4.98
C LYS A 108 10.67 -11.30 6.21
N GLU A 109 11.95 -10.96 6.14
CA GLU A 109 12.67 -10.28 7.21
C GLU A 109 12.31 -8.79 7.27
N HIS A 110 11.92 -8.21 6.14
CA HIS A 110 11.82 -6.76 5.99
C HIS A 110 10.40 -6.22 5.80
N LEU A 111 9.55 -6.97 5.12
CA LEU A 111 8.18 -6.52 4.82
C LEU A 111 7.19 -6.98 5.87
N ILE A 112 6.12 -6.18 6.04
CA ILE A 112 5.01 -6.59 6.90
C ILE A 112 4.38 -7.88 6.35
N ASP A 113 3.77 -8.65 7.25
CA ASP A 113 3.26 -9.99 6.94
C ASP A 113 1.88 -9.92 6.26
N VAL A 114 1.85 -9.43 5.03
CA VAL A 114 0.64 -9.47 4.20
C VAL A 114 0.45 -10.88 3.64
N SER A 115 -0.81 -11.24 3.37
CA SER A 115 -1.17 -12.61 2.96
C SER A 115 -0.53 -13.04 1.66
N LYS A 116 -0.41 -12.09 0.71
CA LYS A 116 0.18 -12.37 -0.61
C LYS A 116 0.68 -11.08 -1.23
N ILE A 117 1.84 -11.16 -1.87
CA ILE A 117 2.42 -10.06 -2.64
C ILE A 117 2.64 -10.51 -4.07
N PHE A 118 2.21 -9.68 -5.03
CA PHE A 118 2.57 -9.86 -6.44
C PHE A 118 3.79 -8.99 -6.75
N TRP A 119 4.89 -9.62 -7.12
CA TRP A 119 6.13 -8.96 -7.54
C TRP A 119 5.97 -8.54 -8.98
N SER A 120 5.92 -7.24 -9.22
CA SER A 120 5.40 -6.72 -10.48
C SER A 120 6.35 -5.74 -11.16
N TYR A 121 6.07 -5.48 -12.41
CA TYR A 121 6.84 -4.62 -13.31
C TYR A 121 5.87 -3.63 -13.99
N PRO A 122 6.38 -2.65 -14.75
CA PRO A 122 5.51 -1.71 -15.47
C PRO A 122 4.42 -2.39 -16.32
N LYS A 123 4.70 -3.59 -16.82
CA LYS A 123 3.70 -4.38 -17.56
C LYS A 123 2.44 -4.60 -16.73
N GLN A 124 2.60 -5.06 -15.49
CA GLN A 124 1.46 -5.32 -14.61
C GLN A 124 0.77 -4.03 -14.16
N LEU A 125 1.53 -2.95 -13.98
CA LEU A 125 0.94 -1.66 -13.67
C LEU A 125 -0.06 -1.24 -14.76
N ILE A 126 0.35 -1.34 -16.01
CA ILE A 126 -0.52 -0.98 -17.15
C ILE A 126 -1.69 -1.95 -17.27
N GLU A 127 -1.44 -3.25 -17.18
CA GLU A 127 -2.49 -4.26 -17.31
C GLU A 127 -3.56 -4.11 -16.21
N GLU A 128 -3.14 -3.98 -14.95
CA GLU A 128 -4.07 -3.92 -13.82
C GLU A 128 -4.81 -2.58 -13.76
N SER A 129 -4.13 -1.47 -14.03
CA SER A 129 -4.81 -0.17 -14.08
C SER A 129 -5.82 -0.09 -15.22
N SER A 130 -5.54 -0.77 -16.34
CA SER A 130 -6.45 -0.79 -17.50
C SER A 130 -7.77 -1.50 -17.21
N LYS A 131 -7.77 -2.42 -16.25
CA LYS A 131 -8.99 -3.15 -15.85
C LYS A 131 -9.83 -2.38 -14.85
N ALA A 132 -9.29 -1.31 -14.28
CA ALA A 132 -9.96 -0.58 -13.20
C ALA A 132 -11.03 0.37 -13.73
N ASP A 133 -12.12 0.49 -12.97
CA ASP A 133 -13.13 1.49 -13.20
C ASP A 133 -12.70 2.83 -12.61
N ILE A 134 -11.98 2.80 -11.51
CA ILE A 134 -11.54 3.99 -10.78
C ILE A 134 -10.08 3.81 -10.37
N VAL A 135 -9.27 4.82 -10.67
CA VAL A 135 -7.83 4.83 -10.33
C VAL A 135 -7.55 6.03 -9.43
N PHE A 136 -6.92 5.77 -8.28
CA PHE A 136 -6.39 6.80 -7.41
C PHE A 136 -4.86 6.69 -7.36
N SER A 137 -4.17 7.83 -7.47
CA SER A 137 -2.72 7.90 -7.37
C SER A 137 -2.32 8.85 -6.23
N TYR A 138 -1.34 8.40 -5.47
CA TYR A 138 -0.82 9.14 -4.32
C TYR A 138 0.69 9.27 -4.36
#